data_492d0e19219a65f6896c01223ea7d4ab
#
_entry.id   492d0e19219a65f6896c01223ea7d4ab
#
_cell.length_a   1.000
_cell.length_b   1.000
_cell.length_c   1.000
_cell.angle_alpha   90.00
_cell.angle_beta   90.00
_cell.angle_gamma   90.00
#
_symmetry.space_group_name_H-M   'P 1'
#
loop_
_entity.id
_entity.type
_entity.pdbx_description
1 polymer ?
#
loop_
_entity_poly.entity_id
_entity_poly.type
_entity_poly.pdbx_seq_one_letter_code
_entity_poly.pdbx_strand_id
1 'polypeptide(L)'
;MAYFKKEEDIRPLFESQLEICGVDYFDFYLMHAQSAEIFKHFKACRAYETAFELKKEGKIRHVGISFHDRAEVLDEILREYPQIEVVQIQLNYVDFDDPAVQSRKCYGVCRKHGKPVIVMEPVKGGNLVKLPDAAKQVFEDLHGGSPASYAIRFAAGFPGILMVLSGMSDIKQMKDNISFMQNFQPLTDTEMEAVRKVQDIFRFMHRIACTACRCCTDGCPQQVAAELKKKEEPET
;
A
#
# COMPACT_ATOMS: atom_id res chain seq x y z
N MET A 1 6.73 7.84 11.56
CA MET A 1 7.52 8.89 12.27
C MET A 1 8.81 9.07 11.50
N ALA A 2 9.21 10.31 11.17
CA ALA A 2 10.50 10.53 10.52
C ALA A 2 11.61 10.32 11.56
N TYR A 3 12.60 9.50 11.20
CA TYR A 3 13.71 9.15 12.10
C TYR A 3 14.81 10.22 12.16
N PHE A 4 14.68 11.32 11.40
CA PHE A 4 15.61 12.45 11.36
C PHE A 4 14.89 13.76 11.73
N LYS A 5 15.63 14.71 12.28
CA LYS A 5 15.12 16.03 12.71
C LYS A 5 15.67 17.18 11.85
N LYS A 6 16.79 16.97 11.18
CA LYS A 6 17.51 17.93 10.37
C LYS A 6 18.27 17.24 9.23
N GLU A 7 18.76 18.00 8.28
CA GLU A 7 19.43 17.48 7.07
C GLU A 7 20.63 16.57 7.41
N GLU A 8 21.44 16.94 8.37
CA GLU A 8 22.66 16.20 8.73
C GLU A 8 22.39 14.81 9.30
N ASP A 9 21.18 14.55 9.78
CA ASP A 9 20.78 13.24 10.31
C ASP A 9 20.49 12.22 9.22
N ILE A 10 20.20 12.66 7.96
CA ILE A 10 19.68 11.81 6.90
C ILE A 10 20.75 10.85 6.36
N ARG A 11 21.95 11.37 6.04
CA ARG A 11 23.04 10.53 5.51
C ARG A 11 23.49 9.46 6.50
N PRO A 12 23.74 9.75 7.79
CA PRO A 12 24.07 8.71 8.76
C PRO A 12 22.97 7.65 8.90
N LEU A 13 21.70 8.05 8.87
CA LEU A 13 20.57 7.11 8.87
C LEU A 13 20.60 6.21 7.63
N PHE A 14 20.78 6.77 6.46
CA PHE A 14 20.87 6.03 5.20
C PHE A 14 22.03 5.03 5.19
N GLU A 15 23.25 5.47 5.62
CA GLU A 15 24.42 4.60 5.68
C GLU A 15 24.21 3.44 6.67
N SER A 16 23.57 3.70 7.82
CA SER A 16 23.23 2.64 8.77
C SER A 16 22.28 1.59 8.16
N GLN A 17 21.37 2.01 7.27
CA GLN A 17 20.47 1.08 6.59
C GLN A 17 21.21 0.21 5.57
N LEU A 18 22.16 0.76 4.81
CA LEU A 18 23.02 -0.01 3.93
C LEU A 18 23.81 -1.06 4.72
N GLU A 19 24.42 -0.66 5.86
CA GLU A 19 25.18 -1.54 6.72
C GLU A 19 24.30 -2.68 7.28
N ILE A 20 23.12 -2.35 7.83
CA ILE A 20 22.18 -3.35 8.37
C ILE A 20 21.73 -4.35 7.29
N CYS A 21 21.50 -3.87 6.07
CA CYS A 21 21.09 -4.72 4.95
C CYS A 21 22.28 -5.48 4.32
N GLY A 22 23.53 -5.11 4.61
CA GLY A 22 24.72 -5.72 4.04
C GLY A 22 24.84 -5.48 2.53
N VAL A 23 24.45 -4.28 2.06
CA VAL A 23 24.46 -3.91 0.63
C VAL A 23 25.17 -2.58 0.40
N ASP A 24 25.67 -2.36 -0.81
CA ASP A 24 26.36 -1.13 -1.19
C ASP A 24 25.39 -0.06 -1.75
N TYR A 25 24.22 -0.46 -2.20
CA TYR A 25 23.19 0.41 -2.76
C TYR A 25 21.79 -0.20 -2.59
N PHE A 26 20.75 0.65 -2.75
CA PHE A 26 19.36 0.21 -2.86
C PHE A 26 18.87 0.38 -4.30
N ASP A 27 18.16 -0.63 -4.83
CA ASP A 27 17.47 -0.53 -6.13
C ASP A 27 16.32 0.47 -6.05
N PHE A 28 15.50 0.37 -5.00
CA PHE A 28 14.41 1.30 -4.69
C PHE A 28 14.57 1.84 -3.28
N TYR A 29 14.60 3.15 -3.13
CA TYR A 29 14.58 3.82 -1.84
C TYR A 29 13.35 4.70 -1.74
N LEU A 30 12.43 4.35 -0.83
CA LEU A 30 11.15 5.04 -0.69
C LEU A 30 11.18 5.95 0.53
N MET A 31 10.95 7.25 0.31
CA MET A 31 10.71 8.17 1.40
C MET A 31 9.38 7.83 2.07
N HIS A 32 9.47 7.44 3.34
CA HIS A 32 8.42 6.72 4.05
C HIS A 32 7.22 7.59 4.42
N ALA A 33 6.01 7.01 4.26
CA ALA A 33 4.72 7.47 4.81
C ALA A 33 4.37 8.92 4.46
N GLN A 34 4.58 9.35 3.22
CA GLN A 34 4.32 10.73 2.83
C GLN A 34 2.84 11.09 3.00
N SER A 35 2.62 12.19 3.71
CA SER A 35 1.36 12.89 3.94
C SER A 35 1.63 14.39 3.88
N ALA A 36 0.61 15.23 3.93
CA ALA A 36 0.78 16.68 3.94
C ALA A 36 1.71 17.19 5.05
N GLU A 37 1.64 16.57 6.24
CA GLU A 37 2.50 16.93 7.37
C GLU A 37 3.93 16.43 7.19
N ILE A 38 4.10 15.15 6.82
CA ILE A 38 5.41 14.54 6.63
C ILE A 38 6.14 15.19 5.45
N PHE A 39 5.41 15.54 4.38
CA PHE A 39 5.97 16.26 3.25
C PHE A 39 6.62 17.59 3.66
N LYS A 40 5.93 18.39 4.49
CA LYS A 40 6.48 19.64 5.01
C LYS A 40 7.78 19.43 5.82
N HIS A 41 7.79 18.39 6.66
CA HIS A 41 8.98 18.02 7.45
C HIS A 41 10.14 17.59 6.55
N PHE A 42 9.90 16.72 5.58
CA PHE A 42 10.92 16.25 4.64
C PHE A 42 11.52 17.39 3.81
N LYS A 43 10.69 18.34 3.38
CA LYS A 43 11.16 19.57 2.70
C LYS A 43 12.04 20.41 3.62
N ALA A 44 11.59 20.67 4.85
CA ALA A 44 12.35 21.46 5.82
C ALA A 44 13.73 20.86 6.11
N CYS A 45 13.85 19.54 6.09
CA CYS A 45 15.11 18.80 6.27
C CYS A 45 15.86 18.53 4.95
N ARG A 46 15.40 19.01 3.79
CA ARG A 46 16.00 18.75 2.47
C ARG A 46 16.16 17.25 2.14
N ALA A 47 15.21 16.44 2.61
CA ALA A 47 15.30 14.98 2.46
C ALA A 47 15.18 14.52 0.99
N TYR A 48 14.41 15.24 0.17
CA TYR A 48 14.28 14.94 -1.26
C TYR A 48 15.58 15.21 -2.00
N GLU A 49 16.18 16.38 -1.76
CA GLU A 49 17.46 16.77 -2.35
C GLU A 49 18.56 15.78 -1.96
N THR A 50 18.65 15.43 -0.68
CA THR A 50 19.62 14.43 -0.18
C THR A 50 19.43 13.07 -0.84
N ALA A 51 18.18 12.60 -1.02
CA ALA A 51 17.91 11.34 -1.72
C ALA A 51 18.35 11.39 -3.20
N PHE A 52 18.14 12.53 -3.89
CA PHE A 52 18.60 12.70 -5.27
C PHE A 52 20.13 12.83 -5.38
N GLU A 53 20.82 13.37 -4.37
CA GLU A 53 22.28 13.37 -4.28
C GLU A 53 22.80 11.93 -4.10
N LEU A 54 22.24 11.17 -3.17
CA LEU A 54 22.57 9.75 -2.95
C LEU A 54 22.36 8.90 -4.21
N LYS A 55 21.33 9.24 -5.00
CA LYS A 55 21.15 8.64 -6.33
C LYS A 55 22.27 8.99 -7.28
N LYS A 56 22.71 10.24 -7.37
CA LYS A 56 23.84 10.67 -8.21
C LYS A 56 25.16 10.00 -7.78
N GLU A 57 25.30 9.69 -6.50
CA GLU A 57 26.44 8.95 -5.94
C GLU A 57 26.38 7.44 -6.24
N GLY A 58 25.29 6.95 -6.85
CA GLY A 58 25.11 5.53 -7.17
C GLY A 58 24.63 4.67 -6.00
N LYS A 59 24.32 5.26 -4.84
CA LYS A 59 23.83 4.56 -3.65
C LYS A 59 22.34 4.25 -3.70
N ILE A 60 21.58 4.92 -4.54
CA ILE A 60 20.17 4.67 -4.83
C ILE A 60 20.00 4.59 -6.35
N ARG A 61 19.34 3.54 -6.85
CA ARG A 61 19.00 3.43 -8.28
C ARG A 61 17.73 4.19 -8.62
N HIS A 62 16.67 4.01 -7.80
CA HIS A 62 15.37 4.64 -8.00
C HIS A 62 14.87 5.28 -6.71
N VAL A 63 14.61 6.58 -6.74
CA VAL A 63 14.02 7.31 -5.62
C VAL A 63 12.51 7.31 -5.75
N GLY A 64 11.81 6.91 -4.70
CA GLY A 64 10.36 6.89 -4.64
C GLY A 64 9.79 7.42 -3.33
N ILE A 65 8.47 7.29 -3.21
CA ILE A 65 7.74 7.61 -1.98
C ILE A 65 6.76 6.49 -1.64
N SER A 66 6.50 6.24 -0.35
CA SER A 66 5.28 5.57 0.08
C SER A 66 4.29 6.61 0.57
N PHE A 67 3.05 6.53 0.08
CA PHE A 67 2.06 7.61 0.21
C PHE A 67 0.81 7.15 0.96
N HIS A 68 0.33 8.00 1.91
CA HIS A 68 -0.77 7.69 2.82
C HIS A 68 -1.68 8.92 3.09
N ASP A 69 -2.05 9.65 2.04
CA ASP A 69 -2.91 10.84 2.18
C ASP A 69 -3.85 10.97 0.96
N ARG A 70 -4.51 12.09 0.82
CA ARG A 70 -5.42 12.39 -0.30
C ARG A 70 -4.66 12.64 -1.60
N ALA A 71 -5.34 12.34 -2.71
CA ALA A 71 -4.76 12.44 -4.05
C ALA A 71 -4.24 13.85 -4.40
N GLU A 72 -4.84 14.91 -3.85
CA GLU A 72 -4.41 16.29 -4.06
C GLU A 72 -3.00 16.53 -3.50
N VAL A 73 -2.69 15.94 -2.33
CA VAL A 73 -1.35 16.01 -1.71
C VAL A 73 -0.33 15.25 -2.56
N LEU A 74 -0.70 14.09 -3.10
CA LEU A 74 0.17 13.35 -4.01
C LEU A 74 0.48 14.16 -5.29
N ASP A 75 -0.53 14.81 -5.87
CA ASP A 75 -0.36 15.65 -7.06
C ASP A 75 0.57 16.85 -6.76
N GLU A 76 0.47 17.45 -5.58
CA GLU A 76 1.38 18.51 -5.12
C GLU A 76 2.83 18.01 -5.03
N ILE A 77 3.06 16.87 -4.34
CA ILE A 77 4.39 16.27 -4.19
C ILE A 77 5.02 15.97 -5.55
N LEU A 78 4.27 15.35 -6.47
CA LEU A 78 4.80 14.95 -7.78
C LEU A 78 4.99 16.14 -8.74
N ARG A 79 4.28 17.25 -8.54
CA ARG A 79 4.55 18.51 -9.26
C ARG A 79 5.81 19.19 -8.76
N GLU A 80 6.02 19.21 -7.44
CA GLU A 80 7.17 19.87 -6.83
C GLU A 80 8.46 19.07 -7.03
N TYR A 81 8.37 17.73 -6.94
CA TYR A 81 9.50 16.82 -7.12
C TYR A 81 9.27 15.84 -8.28
N PRO A 82 9.30 16.31 -9.53
CA PRO A 82 9.09 15.47 -10.71
C PRO A 82 10.17 14.38 -10.89
N GLN A 83 11.30 14.46 -10.17
CA GLN A 83 12.37 13.48 -10.16
C GLN A 83 12.01 12.19 -9.39
N ILE A 84 10.94 12.18 -8.59
CA ILE A 84 10.40 10.95 -7.99
C ILE A 84 10.05 9.98 -9.11
N GLU A 85 10.56 8.74 -9.03
CA GLU A 85 10.48 7.76 -10.11
C GLU A 85 9.40 6.71 -9.89
N VAL A 86 9.02 6.45 -8.63
CA VAL A 86 8.05 5.41 -8.29
C VAL A 86 7.23 5.84 -7.07
N VAL A 87 5.97 5.44 -7.04
CA VAL A 87 5.06 5.75 -5.93
C VAL A 87 4.45 4.46 -5.40
N GLN A 88 4.58 4.24 -4.09
CA GLN A 88 3.89 3.15 -3.41
C GLN A 88 2.59 3.68 -2.82
N ILE A 89 1.45 3.06 -3.18
CA ILE A 89 0.12 3.41 -2.68
C ILE A 89 -0.62 2.18 -2.17
N GLN A 90 -1.56 2.40 -1.26
CA GLN A 90 -2.52 1.38 -0.87
C GLN A 90 -3.50 1.15 -2.03
N LEU A 91 -3.66 -0.11 -2.47
CA LEU A 91 -4.60 -0.46 -3.52
C LEU A 91 -5.14 -1.89 -3.33
N ASN A 92 -6.42 -1.98 -3.02
CA ASN A 92 -7.18 -3.23 -3.01
C ASN A 92 -8.62 -2.96 -3.45
N TYR A 93 -9.36 -3.99 -3.78
CA TYR A 93 -10.68 -3.82 -4.37
C TYR A 93 -11.72 -3.22 -3.40
N VAL A 94 -11.60 -3.39 -2.08
CA VAL A 94 -12.54 -2.81 -1.10
C VAL A 94 -12.29 -1.32 -0.91
N ASP A 95 -11.03 -0.90 -0.81
CA ASP A 95 -10.65 0.48 -0.57
C ASP A 95 -10.53 1.31 -1.86
N PHE A 96 -10.72 0.69 -3.03
CA PHE A 96 -10.47 1.33 -4.32
C PHE A 96 -11.26 2.62 -4.52
N ASP A 97 -12.52 2.63 -4.11
CA ASP A 97 -13.43 3.78 -4.17
C ASP A 97 -13.72 4.39 -2.78
N ASP A 98 -13.01 3.96 -1.75
CA ASP A 98 -13.17 4.49 -0.40
C ASP A 98 -12.72 5.96 -0.35
N PRO A 99 -13.57 6.89 0.16
CA PRO A 99 -13.27 8.31 0.17
C PRO A 99 -12.13 8.70 1.13
N ALA A 100 -11.81 7.87 2.12
CA ALA A 100 -10.71 8.12 3.05
C ALA A 100 -9.37 7.63 2.48
N VAL A 101 -9.36 6.48 1.81
CA VAL A 101 -8.14 5.89 1.23
C VAL A 101 -7.84 6.47 -0.16
N GLN A 102 -8.86 6.72 -0.95
CA GLN A 102 -8.77 7.31 -2.30
C GLN A 102 -7.85 6.57 -3.28
N SER A 103 -7.74 5.25 -3.19
CA SER A 103 -6.81 4.45 -4.01
C SER A 103 -6.96 4.74 -5.51
N ARG A 104 -8.20 4.79 -6.04
CA ARG A 104 -8.47 5.11 -7.45
C ARG A 104 -7.91 6.48 -7.84
N LYS A 105 -8.11 7.49 -6.99
CA LYS A 105 -7.65 8.86 -7.27
C LYS A 105 -6.13 8.95 -7.20
N CYS A 106 -5.50 8.36 -6.17
CA CYS A 106 -4.04 8.32 -6.05
C CYS A 106 -3.41 7.58 -7.24
N TYR A 107 -3.97 6.43 -7.65
CA TYR A 107 -3.55 5.75 -8.86
C TYR A 107 -3.69 6.64 -10.09
N GLY A 108 -4.81 7.37 -10.24
CA GLY A 108 -5.02 8.31 -11.32
C GLY A 108 -3.95 9.43 -11.37
N VAL A 109 -3.55 9.95 -10.21
CA VAL A 109 -2.46 10.93 -10.10
C VAL A 109 -1.13 10.31 -10.55
N CYS A 110 -0.79 9.09 -10.11
CA CYS A 110 0.41 8.40 -10.58
C CYS A 110 0.42 8.26 -12.10
N ARG A 111 -0.70 7.85 -12.70
CA ARG A 111 -0.85 7.74 -14.16
C ARG A 111 -0.69 9.07 -14.88
N LYS A 112 -1.29 10.15 -14.34
CA LYS A 112 -1.17 11.52 -14.86
C LYS A 112 0.29 11.98 -14.93
N HIS A 113 1.07 11.65 -13.91
CA HIS A 113 2.50 11.99 -13.82
C HIS A 113 3.44 10.96 -14.45
N GLY A 114 2.90 9.89 -15.08
CA GLY A 114 3.70 8.83 -15.70
C GLY A 114 4.53 8.01 -14.69
N LYS A 115 4.10 7.94 -13.43
CA LYS A 115 4.82 7.22 -12.38
C LYS A 115 4.35 5.77 -12.29
N PRO A 116 5.25 4.78 -12.36
CA PRO A 116 4.94 3.40 -12.02
C PRO A 116 4.54 3.29 -10.55
N VAL A 117 3.68 2.31 -10.26
CA VAL A 117 3.08 2.13 -8.95
C VAL A 117 3.55 0.83 -8.31
N ILE A 118 3.98 0.91 -7.06
CA ILE A 118 4.12 -0.23 -6.16
C ILE A 118 2.86 -0.29 -5.30
N VAL A 119 2.23 -1.46 -5.23
CA VAL A 119 1.01 -1.64 -4.44
C VAL A 119 1.36 -2.18 -3.07
N MET A 120 0.87 -1.51 -2.02
CA MET A 120 0.80 -2.04 -0.65
C MET A 120 -0.64 -2.35 -0.27
N GLU A 121 -0.83 -3.19 0.75
CA GLU A 121 -2.14 -3.60 1.28
C GLU A 121 -3.06 -4.29 0.25
N PRO A 122 -2.55 -5.13 -0.67
CA PRO A 122 -3.41 -5.76 -1.68
C PRO A 122 -4.48 -6.67 -1.07
N VAL A 123 -4.22 -7.23 0.12
CA VAL A 123 -5.12 -8.11 0.86
C VAL A 123 -5.69 -7.48 2.13
N LYS A 124 -5.53 -6.15 2.33
CA LYS A 124 -6.07 -5.37 3.45
C LYS A 124 -5.78 -6.02 4.82
N GLY A 125 -4.48 -6.23 5.13
CA GLY A 125 -4.05 -6.87 6.38
C GLY A 125 -4.58 -8.30 6.57
N GLY A 126 -4.97 -9.00 5.49
CA GLY A 126 -5.55 -10.33 5.50
C GLY A 126 -7.09 -10.37 5.53
N ASN A 127 -7.77 -9.22 5.65
CA ASN A 127 -9.24 -9.17 5.64
C ASN A 127 -9.85 -9.66 4.31
N LEU A 128 -9.10 -9.53 3.19
CA LEU A 128 -9.54 -10.02 1.88
C LEU A 128 -9.13 -11.47 1.62
N VAL A 129 -8.55 -12.13 2.62
CA VAL A 129 -8.27 -13.58 2.62
C VAL A 129 -9.24 -14.30 3.56
N LYS A 130 -9.48 -13.73 4.74
CA LYS A 130 -10.45 -14.21 5.73
C LYS A 130 -11.80 -13.51 5.48
N LEU A 131 -12.47 -13.91 4.41
CA LEU A 131 -13.74 -13.30 4.00
C LEU A 131 -14.89 -13.73 4.91
N PRO A 132 -15.92 -12.87 5.09
CA PRO A 132 -17.23 -13.29 5.59
C PRO A 132 -17.84 -14.37 4.71
N ASP A 133 -18.65 -15.29 5.28
CA ASP A 133 -19.19 -16.45 4.58
C ASP A 133 -19.90 -16.07 3.26
N ALA A 134 -20.72 -15.02 3.28
CA ALA A 134 -21.40 -14.56 2.08
C ALA A 134 -20.43 -14.09 0.95
N ALA A 135 -19.33 -13.46 1.32
CA ALA A 135 -18.31 -13.02 0.36
C ALA A 135 -17.44 -14.20 -0.12
N LYS A 136 -17.16 -15.14 0.78
CA LYS A 136 -16.43 -16.36 0.46
C LYS A 136 -17.18 -17.21 -0.57
N GLN A 137 -18.49 -17.40 -0.39
CA GLN A 137 -19.34 -18.14 -1.29
C GLN A 137 -19.30 -17.59 -2.72
N VAL A 138 -19.27 -16.25 -2.89
CA VAL A 138 -19.19 -15.62 -4.22
C VAL A 138 -17.94 -16.08 -5.01
N PHE A 139 -16.80 -16.24 -4.33
CA PHE A 139 -15.58 -16.70 -4.99
C PHE A 139 -15.54 -18.24 -5.14
N GLU A 140 -16.12 -18.97 -4.19
CA GLU A 140 -16.22 -20.44 -4.28
C GLU A 140 -17.07 -20.88 -5.49
N ASP A 141 -18.12 -20.14 -5.81
CA ASP A 141 -18.98 -20.40 -6.98
C ASP A 141 -18.24 -20.26 -8.32
N LEU A 142 -17.12 -19.54 -8.35
CA LEU A 142 -16.29 -19.43 -9.55
C LEU A 142 -15.39 -20.66 -9.78
N HIS A 143 -15.22 -21.53 -8.78
CA HIS A 143 -14.34 -22.70 -8.80
C HIS A 143 -12.89 -22.41 -9.21
N GLY A 144 -12.39 -21.18 -8.97
CA GLY A 144 -11.10 -20.73 -9.48
C GLY A 144 -10.30 -19.87 -8.52
N GLY A 145 -9.31 -20.44 -7.85
CA GLY A 145 -8.33 -19.70 -7.08
C GLY A 145 -8.73 -19.35 -5.64
N SER A 146 -7.76 -18.92 -4.86
CA SER A 146 -7.94 -18.45 -3.49
C SER A 146 -8.50 -17.03 -3.44
N PRO A 147 -9.13 -16.61 -2.32
CA PRO A 147 -9.48 -15.19 -2.13
C PRO A 147 -8.28 -14.23 -2.32
N ALA A 148 -7.07 -14.66 -1.92
CA ALA A 148 -5.84 -13.89 -2.15
C ALA A 148 -5.56 -13.69 -3.65
N SER A 149 -5.83 -14.71 -4.48
CA SER A 149 -5.60 -14.61 -5.93
C SER A 149 -6.47 -13.52 -6.58
N TYR A 150 -7.73 -13.41 -6.18
CA TYR A 150 -8.61 -12.34 -6.69
C TYR A 150 -8.14 -10.95 -6.24
N ALA A 151 -7.73 -10.80 -4.97
CA ALA A 151 -7.28 -9.53 -4.43
C ALA A 151 -5.96 -9.05 -5.08
N ILE A 152 -4.99 -9.95 -5.19
CA ILE A 152 -3.66 -9.62 -5.76
C ILE A 152 -3.76 -9.41 -7.27
N ARG A 153 -4.52 -10.25 -8.00
CA ARG A 153 -4.73 -10.10 -9.45
C ARG A 153 -5.53 -8.84 -9.77
N PHE A 154 -6.48 -8.44 -8.92
CA PHE A 154 -7.15 -7.15 -9.03
C PHE A 154 -6.13 -6.01 -9.02
N ALA A 155 -5.27 -5.97 -8.01
CA ALA A 155 -4.27 -4.93 -7.87
C ALA A 155 -3.23 -4.95 -9.00
N ALA A 156 -2.75 -6.13 -9.39
CA ALA A 156 -1.74 -6.31 -10.44
C ALA A 156 -2.28 -6.03 -11.86
N GLY A 157 -3.61 -6.11 -12.07
CA GLY A 157 -4.23 -5.96 -13.38
C GLY A 157 -4.27 -4.52 -13.92
N PHE A 158 -3.95 -3.52 -13.14
CA PHE A 158 -3.97 -2.13 -13.60
C PHE A 158 -2.70 -1.76 -14.40
N PRO A 159 -2.83 -1.01 -15.51
CA PRO A 159 -1.68 -0.52 -16.26
C PRO A 159 -0.72 0.32 -15.41
N GLY A 160 0.58 0.08 -15.54
CA GLY A 160 1.61 0.83 -14.81
C GLY A 160 1.83 0.38 -13.37
N ILE A 161 1.24 -0.72 -12.94
CA ILE A 161 1.66 -1.41 -11.73
C ILE A 161 3.02 -2.08 -12.00
N LEU A 162 4.01 -1.71 -11.22
CA LEU A 162 5.36 -2.26 -11.26
C LEU A 162 5.47 -3.50 -10.39
N MET A 163 4.87 -3.48 -9.21
CA MET A 163 5.02 -4.51 -8.19
C MET A 163 3.82 -4.51 -7.25
N VAL A 164 3.43 -5.69 -6.76
CA VAL A 164 2.44 -5.86 -5.69
C VAL A 164 3.14 -6.51 -4.50
N LEU A 165 3.16 -5.81 -3.36
CA LEU A 165 3.77 -6.29 -2.13
C LEU A 165 2.75 -7.10 -1.34
N SER A 166 2.99 -8.40 -1.17
CA SER A 166 2.16 -9.27 -0.35
C SER A 166 2.91 -9.72 0.89
N GLY A 167 2.33 -9.46 2.08
CA GLY A 167 2.87 -9.89 3.36
C GLY A 167 2.53 -11.35 3.63
N MET A 168 3.40 -12.27 3.24
CA MET A 168 3.24 -13.71 3.43
C MET A 168 3.91 -14.15 4.73
N SER A 169 3.17 -14.84 5.61
CA SER A 169 3.65 -15.28 6.92
C SER A 169 4.08 -16.75 6.93
N ASP A 170 3.71 -17.52 5.91
CA ASP A 170 4.03 -18.94 5.79
C ASP A 170 4.25 -19.40 4.34
N ILE A 171 4.81 -20.61 4.20
CA ILE A 171 5.14 -21.20 2.89
C ILE A 171 3.89 -21.50 2.05
N LYS A 172 2.72 -21.73 2.66
CA LYS A 172 1.48 -22.03 1.92
C LYS A 172 1.01 -20.78 1.19
N GLN A 173 1.01 -19.63 1.88
CA GLN A 173 0.68 -18.33 1.29
C GLN A 173 1.64 -17.98 0.14
N MET A 174 2.93 -18.24 0.32
CA MET A 174 3.92 -18.03 -0.72
C MET A 174 3.66 -18.89 -1.96
N LYS A 175 3.43 -20.21 -1.76
CA LYS A 175 3.11 -21.12 -2.85
C LYS A 175 1.83 -20.73 -3.58
N ASP A 176 0.79 -20.33 -2.83
CA ASP A 176 -0.47 -19.87 -3.40
C ASP A 176 -0.23 -18.62 -4.27
N ASN A 177 0.43 -17.60 -3.74
CA ASN A 177 0.70 -16.37 -4.48
C ASN A 177 1.55 -16.60 -5.74
N ILE A 178 2.58 -17.47 -5.67
CA ILE A 178 3.41 -17.82 -6.83
C ILE A 178 2.56 -18.55 -7.89
N SER A 179 1.64 -19.42 -7.49
CA SER A 179 0.87 -20.27 -8.41
C SER A 179 0.09 -19.48 -9.46
N PHE A 180 -0.45 -18.32 -9.09
CA PHE A 180 -1.22 -17.47 -10.00
C PHE A 180 -0.42 -16.27 -10.55
N MET A 181 0.69 -15.88 -9.88
CA MET A 181 1.53 -14.78 -10.37
C MET A 181 2.60 -15.23 -11.36
N GLN A 182 3.08 -16.47 -11.29
CA GLN A 182 4.07 -17.01 -12.23
C GLN A 182 3.58 -16.98 -13.69
N ASN A 183 2.29 -17.23 -13.90
CA ASN A 183 1.62 -17.13 -15.20
C ASN A 183 0.45 -16.14 -15.10
N PHE A 184 0.77 -14.91 -14.74
CA PHE A 184 -0.21 -13.88 -14.45
C PHE A 184 -1.24 -13.72 -15.57
N GLN A 185 -2.52 -13.79 -15.17
CA GLN A 185 -3.65 -13.44 -16.00
C GLN A 185 -4.48 -12.38 -15.26
N PRO A 186 -4.83 -11.27 -15.91
CA PRO A 186 -5.74 -10.31 -15.31
C PRO A 186 -7.09 -10.97 -15.00
N LEU A 187 -7.86 -10.37 -14.11
CA LEU A 187 -9.21 -10.85 -13.82
C LEU A 187 -10.08 -10.77 -15.08
N THR A 188 -10.83 -11.84 -15.33
CA THR A 188 -11.88 -11.87 -16.36
C THR A 188 -13.06 -10.99 -15.97
N ASP A 189 -13.95 -10.66 -16.92
CA ASP A 189 -15.16 -9.88 -16.62
C ASP A 189 -16.04 -10.55 -15.58
N THR A 190 -16.16 -11.88 -15.61
CA THR A 190 -16.92 -12.66 -14.61
C THR A 190 -16.28 -12.56 -13.21
N GLU A 191 -14.95 -12.68 -13.12
CA GLU A 191 -14.23 -12.50 -11.85
C GLU A 191 -14.33 -11.07 -11.33
N MET A 192 -14.29 -10.07 -12.23
CA MET A 192 -14.49 -8.66 -11.87
C MET A 192 -15.92 -8.39 -11.36
N GLU A 193 -16.92 -9.08 -11.91
CA GLU A 193 -18.29 -9.00 -11.40
C GLU A 193 -18.41 -9.62 -10.00
N ALA A 194 -17.76 -10.76 -9.76
CA ALA A 194 -17.70 -11.37 -8.44
C ALA A 194 -17.00 -10.44 -7.43
N VAL A 195 -15.89 -9.81 -7.81
CA VAL A 195 -15.22 -8.79 -6.97
C VAL A 195 -16.19 -7.64 -6.61
N ARG A 196 -17.01 -7.14 -7.57
CA ARG A 196 -18.01 -6.10 -7.27
C ARG A 196 -19.05 -6.58 -6.27
N LYS A 197 -19.55 -7.81 -6.39
CA LYS A 197 -20.47 -8.41 -5.40
C LYS A 197 -19.86 -8.47 -4.01
N VAL A 198 -18.59 -8.86 -3.91
CA VAL A 198 -17.86 -8.87 -2.64
C VAL A 198 -17.67 -7.46 -2.09
N GLN A 199 -17.35 -6.46 -2.93
CA GLN A 199 -17.30 -5.05 -2.51
C GLN A 199 -18.65 -4.60 -1.90
N ASP A 200 -19.76 -4.96 -2.52
CA ASP A 200 -21.10 -4.59 -2.03
C ASP A 200 -21.38 -5.25 -0.68
N ILE A 201 -21.02 -6.53 -0.49
CA ILE A 201 -21.14 -7.20 0.80
C ILE A 201 -20.37 -6.44 1.89
N PHE A 202 -19.12 -6.04 1.62
CA PHE A 202 -18.33 -5.26 2.58
C PHE A 202 -18.95 -3.90 2.90
N ARG A 203 -19.53 -3.20 1.91
CA ARG A 203 -20.26 -1.92 2.10
C ARG A 203 -21.48 -2.10 3.00
N PHE A 204 -22.26 -3.15 2.79
CA PHE A 204 -23.47 -3.43 3.61
C PHE A 204 -23.15 -3.86 5.04
N MET A 205 -22.01 -4.45 5.28
CA MET A 205 -21.61 -4.90 6.62
C MET A 205 -21.18 -3.78 7.56
N HIS A 206 -21.17 -2.51 7.11
CA HIS A 206 -20.76 -1.33 7.89
C HIS A 206 -19.45 -1.53 8.68
N ARG A 207 -18.55 -2.37 8.20
CA ARG A 207 -17.27 -2.58 8.87
C ARG A 207 -16.43 -1.32 8.78
N ILE A 208 -15.87 -0.93 9.92
CA ILE A 208 -14.87 0.14 9.98
C ILE A 208 -13.70 -0.26 9.10
N ALA A 209 -13.27 0.62 8.20
CA ALA A 209 -12.17 0.39 7.26
C ALA A 209 -10.82 0.31 7.99
N CYS A 210 -10.57 -0.82 8.65
CA CYS A 210 -9.33 -1.06 9.40
C CYS A 210 -8.48 -2.12 8.72
N THR A 211 -7.20 -1.79 8.44
CA THR A 211 -6.20 -2.71 7.86
C THR A 211 -5.53 -3.59 8.92
N ALA A 212 -5.87 -3.41 10.21
CA ALA A 212 -5.20 -4.04 11.36
C ALA A 212 -3.68 -3.78 11.42
N CYS A 213 -3.19 -2.72 10.79
CA CYS A 213 -1.77 -2.34 10.80
C CYS A 213 -1.27 -1.84 12.16
N ARG A 214 -2.17 -1.70 13.16
CA ARG A 214 -1.92 -1.21 14.53
C ARG A 214 -1.38 0.23 14.63
N CYS A 215 -1.19 0.94 13.54
CA CYS A 215 -0.69 2.31 13.57
C CYS A 215 -1.59 3.27 14.38
N CYS A 216 -2.89 2.95 14.54
CA CYS A 216 -3.82 3.69 15.38
C CYS A 216 -3.85 3.20 16.84
N THR A 217 -3.26 2.04 17.17
CA THR A 217 -3.22 1.49 18.54
C THR A 217 -1.88 1.73 19.22
N ASP A 218 -0.79 1.60 18.45
CA ASP A 218 0.56 1.74 18.95
C ASP A 218 0.93 3.22 19.06
N GLY A 219 0.59 3.83 20.19
CA GLY A 219 0.84 5.25 20.50
C GLY A 219 -0.40 6.15 20.49
N CYS A 220 -1.60 5.60 20.34
CA CYS A 220 -2.83 6.38 20.50
C CYS A 220 -3.12 6.69 21.98
N PRO A 221 -3.04 7.95 22.43
CA PRO A 221 -3.28 8.30 23.84
C PRO A 221 -4.75 8.08 24.27
N GLN A 222 -5.67 7.90 23.31
CA GLN A 222 -7.10 7.73 23.57
C GLN A 222 -7.59 6.28 23.47
N GLN A 223 -6.72 5.32 23.16
CA GLN A 223 -7.05 3.89 23.04
C GLN A 223 -8.29 3.58 22.17
N VAL A 224 -8.53 4.34 21.12
CA VAL A 224 -9.72 4.27 20.24
C VAL A 224 -10.00 2.85 19.74
N ALA A 225 -9.00 2.02 19.57
CA ALA A 225 -9.15 0.63 19.16
C ALA A 225 -9.87 -0.25 20.18
N ALA A 226 -9.85 0.10 21.47
CA ALA A 226 -10.58 -0.64 22.50
C ALA A 226 -12.10 -0.35 22.44
N GLU A 227 -12.48 0.85 22.03
CA GLU A 227 -13.89 1.23 21.85
C GLU A 227 -14.50 0.63 20.58
N LEU A 228 -13.69 0.45 19.52
CA LEU A 228 -14.11 -0.18 18.28
C LEU A 228 -14.40 -1.68 18.47
N LYS A 229 -13.63 -2.39 19.30
CA LYS A 229 -13.87 -3.80 19.65
C LYS A 229 -15.14 -4.01 20.47
N LYS A 230 -15.53 -3.06 21.34
CA LYS A 230 -16.74 -3.17 22.15
C LYS A 230 -18.03 -3.08 21.35
N LYS A 231 -18.01 -2.55 20.12
CA LYS A 231 -19.18 -2.50 19.21
C LYS A 231 -19.40 -3.76 18.40
N GLU A 232 -18.46 -4.74 18.44
CA GLU A 232 -18.54 -5.99 17.68
C GLU A 232 -19.06 -7.19 18.52
N GLU A 233 -19.25 -7.04 19.84
CA GLU A 233 -19.89 -8.07 20.66
C GLU A 233 -21.42 -7.87 20.60
N PRO A 234 -22.18 -8.84 20.05
CA PRO A 234 -23.64 -8.79 20.15
C PRO A 234 -24.01 -8.92 21.64
N GLU A 235 -24.82 -7.99 22.12
CA GLU A 235 -25.47 -8.11 23.42
C GLU A 235 -26.27 -9.45 23.42
N THR A 236 -25.83 -10.40 24.25
CA THR A 236 -26.53 -11.67 24.51
C THR A 236 -27.75 -11.43 25.39
#